data_3a8486db7914e26abd32452fecf8a6d5
#
_entry.id   3a8486db7914e26abd32452fecf8a6d5
#
_cell.length_a   1.000
_cell.length_b   1.000
_cell.length_c   1.000
_cell.angle_alpha   90.00
_cell.angle_beta   90.00
_cell.angle_gamma   90.00
#
_symmetry.space_group_name_H-M   'P 1'
#
loop_
_entity.id
_entity.type
_entity.pdbx_description
1 polymer ?
#
loop_
_entity_poly.entity_id
_entity_poly.type
_entity_poly.pdbx_seq_one_letter_code
_entity_poly.pdbx_strand_id
1 'polypeptide(L)'
;MNQPKKAYISLGSNQGDKFKNLQNAIDCIHEQVGHIKIISKVYKTPAFGFEGESFLNTCLILETEFKASKLLKILLDIEKQLGRVRSKKEGYQSRIIDLDIVFYEDEIIDSKSLQIPHPEMHKRKFVLQPLYNIASQMKHPILNKEVTVLLEECEDTSVLEPINIWLKNTSKQYDFSKYNFIAIEGNIGAGKTSFTNKMAHDFNAKLILERFADNPFLPKFYKEPKRYAFTLEMSFLADRYQQISDDLSQLDLFKDFIVSDYDVFKSLIFSKITLPEDEFKLYRKLFYQVYKDIAKPDLYVYLYQNTERLQANIKKRGRSYEKDIENDYLDKINSGYLE
;
A
#
# COMPACT_ATOMS: atom_id res chain seq x y z
N MET A 1 -21.46 27.39 -9.00
CA MET A 1 -20.34 26.75 -8.27
C MET A 1 -19.25 26.51 -9.28
N ASN A 2 -18.01 26.94 -9.00
CA ASN A 2 -16.88 26.62 -9.89
C ASN A 2 -16.66 25.12 -9.85
N GLN A 3 -16.38 24.51 -11.00
CA GLN A 3 -15.98 23.11 -11.03
C GLN A 3 -14.66 22.95 -10.27
N PRO A 4 -14.54 21.93 -9.39
CA PRO A 4 -13.30 21.71 -8.66
C PRO A 4 -12.15 21.40 -9.64
N LYS A 5 -10.99 22.01 -9.37
CA LYS A 5 -9.77 21.88 -10.17
C LYS A 5 -8.78 20.93 -9.52
N LYS A 6 -8.02 20.20 -10.32
CA LYS A 6 -6.96 19.30 -9.84
C LYS A 6 -5.69 20.09 -9.59
N ALA A 7 -5.13 19.91 -8.39
CA ALA A 7 -3.80 20.37 -8.03
C ALA A 7 -2.90 19.19 -7.67
N TYR A 8 -1.64 19.28 -8.08
CA TYR A 8 -0.61 18.27 -7.81
C TYR A 8 0.37 18.89 -6.83
N ILE A 9 0.46 18.30 -5.66
CA ILE A 9 1.26 18.84 -4.55
C ILE A 9 2.40 17.89 -4.24
N SER A 10 3.62 18.41 -4.15
CA SER A 10 4.79 17.72 -3.61
C SER A 10 4.91 18.02 -2.12
N LEU A 11 5.17 16.99 -1.32
CA LEU A 11 5.38 17.09 0.12
C LEU A 11 6.75 16.52 0.48
N GLY A 12 7.50 17.25 1.32
CA GLY A 12 8.82 16.82 1.79
C GLY A 12 9.04 17.13 3.26
N SER A 13 9.69 16.22 4.01
CA SER A 13 10.06 16.41 5.42
C SER A 13 11.42 15.78 5.71
N ASN A 14 12.31 16.51 6.44
CA ASN A 14 13.60 15.96 6.87
C ASN A 14 13.97 16.28 8.34
N GLN A 15 13.00 16.75 9.14
CA GLN A 15 13.22 17.02 10.59
C GLN A 15 12.18 16.28 11.45
N GLY A 16 12.62 15.81 12.61
CA GLY A 16 11.76 15.13 13.58
C GLY A 16 11.14 13.83 13.04
N ASP A 17 9.90 13.56 13.43
CA ASP A 17 9.12 12.43 12.88
C ASP A 17 8.59 12.77 11.49
N LYS A 18 9.42 12.54 10.49
CA LYS A 18 9.17 12.88 9.08
C LYS A 18 7.88 12.27 8.54
N PHE A 19 7.59 11.03 8.94
CA PHE A 19 6.38 10.33 8.50
C PHE A 19 5.13 10.97 9.10
N LYS A 20 5.16 11.25 10.39
CA LYS A 20 4.07 11.93 11.10
C LYS A 20 3.84 13.34 10.55
N ASN A 21 4.92 14.06 10.20
CA ASN A 21 4.82 15.38 9.58
C ASN A 21 4.09 15.33 8.23
N LEU A 22 4.42 14.33 7.38
CA LEU A 22 3.72 14.13 6.10
C LEU A 22 2.24 13.78 6.32
N GLN A 23 1.92 12.90 7.29
CA GLN A 23 0.53 12.55 7.58
C GLN A 23 -0.26 13.76 8.10
N ASN A 24 0.29 14.51 9.04
CA ASN A 24 -0.35 15.72 9.57
C ASN A 24 -0.61 16.75 8.46
N ALA A 25 0.33 16.91 7.51
CA ALA A 25 0.13 17.81 6.36
C ALA A 25 -1.01 17.34 5.47
N ILE A 26 -1.14 16.03 5.21
CA ILE A 26 -2.24 15.44 4.45
C ILE A 26 -3.58 15.68 5.15
N ASP A 27 -3.64 15.48 6.46
CA ASP A 27 -4.84 15.71 7.26
C ASP A 27 -5.27 17.18 7.20
N CYS A 28 -4.34 18.12 7.39
CA CYS A 28 -4.60 19.57 7.26
C CYS A 28 -5.04 19.96 5.82
N ILE A 29 -4.43 19.37 4.78
CA ILE A 29 -4.83 19.60 3.39
C ILE A 29 -6.27 19.13 3.15
N HIS A 30 -6.62 17.96 3.67
CA HIS A 30 -7.99 17.45 3.57
C HIS A 30 -9.00 18.40 4.22
N GLU A 31 -8.72 18.86 5.44
CA GLU A 31 -9.62 19.72 6.22
C GLU A 31 -9.77 21.12 5.64
N GLN A 32 -8.68 21.71 5.14
CA GLN A 32 -8.63 23.14 4.79
C GLN A 32 -8.67 23.42 3.29
N VAL A 33 -8.36 22.45 2.44
CA VAL A 33 -8.23 22.66 0.99
C VAL A 33 -9.28 21.91 0.18
N GLY A 34 -9.44 20.59 0.41
CA GLY A 34 -10.40 19.81 -0.36
C GLY A 34 -10.10 18.30 -0.41
N HIS A 35 -10.69 17.65 -1.40
CA HIS A 35 -10.70 16.21 -1.50
C HIS A 35 -9.41 15.64 -2.12
N ILE A 36 -8.67 14.81 -1.37
CA ILE A 36 -7.47 14.14 -1.86
C ILE A 36 -7.86 12.90 -2.65
N LYS A 37 -7.52 12.88 -3.93
CA LYS A 37 -7.84 11.76 -4.84
C LYS A 37 -6.90 10.59 -4.65
N ILE A 38 -5.60 10.87 -4.60
CA ILE A 38 -4.56 9.84 -4.53
C ILE A 38 -3.29 10.40 -3.89
N ILE A 39 -2.56 9.52 -3.19
CA ILE A 39 -1.24 9.80 -2.61
C ILE A 39 -0.26 8.78 -3.20
N SER A 40 0.93 9.22 -3.57
CA SER A 40 1.99 8.35 -4.09
C SER A 40 2.63 7.49 -2.99
N LYS A 41 3.54 6.60 -3.39
CA LYS A 41 4.49 6.00 -2.45
C LYS A 41 5.35 7.08 -1.81
N VAL A 42 5.86 6.80 -0.60
CA VAL A 42 6.84 7.64 0.08
C VAL A 42 8.24 7.16 -0.28
N TYR A 43 9.12 8.10 -0.59
CA TYR A 43 10.52 7.83 -0.94
C TYR A 43 11.45 8.50 0.06
N LYS A 44 12.45 7.75 0.52
CA LYS A 44 13.58 8.31 1.25
C LYS A 44 14.62 8.79 0.24
N THR A 45 15.07 10.04 0.37
CA THR A 45 15.99 10.68 -0.55
C THR A 45 17.08 11.42 0.22
N PRO A 46 18.33 11.53 -0.30
CA PRO A 46 19.34 12.37 0.31
C PRO A 46 18.89 13.85 0.31
N ALA A 47 19.48 14.66 1.17
CA ALA A 47 19.30 16.10 1.10
C ALA A 47 19.88 16.63 -0.23
N PHE A 48 19.11 17.46 -0.94
CA PHE A 48 19.51 18.01 -2.23
C PHE A 48 20.09 19.43 -2.06
N GLY A 49 21.36 19.61 -2.49
CA GLY A 49 22.01 20.91 -2.50
C GLY A 49 22.52 21.43 -1.15
N PHE A 50 22.46 20.62 -0.07
CA PHE A 50 23.03 20.96 1.24
C PHE A 50 23.32 19.68 2.07
N GLU A 51 24.15 19.81 3.12
CA GLU A 51 24.36 18.73 4.09
C GLU A 51 23.23 18.70 5.12
N GLY A 52 22.54 17.57 5.25
CA GLY A 52 21.42 17.41 6.15
C GLY A 52 20.89 15.98 6.20
N GLU A 53 19.95 15.74 7.09
CA GLU A 53 19.25 14.45 7.13
C GLU A 53 18.46 14.17 5.85
N SER A 54 18.31 12.88 5.52
CA SER A 54 17.50 12.41 4.40
C SER A 54 16.06 12.89 4.52
N PHE A 55 15.46 13.22 3.40
CA PHE A 55 14.03 13.54 3.31
C PHE A 55 13.17 12.30 3.18
N LEU A 56 11.91 12.42 3.59
CA LEU A 56 10.81 11.63 3.08
C LEU A 56 9.99 12.51 2.14
N ASN A 57 9.82 12.05 0.88
CA ASN A 57 9.10 12.78 -0.15
C ASN A 57 7.92 11.95 -0.69
N THR A 58 6.82 12.62 -0.99
CA THR A 58 5.63 12.07 -1.62
C THR A 58 4.93 13.13 -2.46
N CYS A 59 4.04 12.71 -3.36
CA CYS A 59 3.14 13.61 -4.08
C CYS A 59 1.68 13.19 -3.87
N LEU A 60 0.77 14.15 -3.96
CA LEU A 60 -0.66 13.87 -3.98
C LEU A 60 -1.37 14.68 -5.07
N ILE A 61 -2.54 14.17 -5.47
CA ILE A 61 -3.49 14.87 -6.32
C ILE A 61 -4.71 15.20 -5.46
N LEU A 62 -5.14 16.46 -5.46
CA LEU A 62 -6.33 16.90 -4.79
C LEU A 62 -7.27 17.65 -5.74
N GLU A 63 -8.55 17.66 -5.42
CA GLU A 63 -9.57 18.51 -6.04
C GLU A 63 -9.92 19.63 -5.10
N THR A 64 -9.90 20.87 -5.61
CA THR A 64 -10.17 22.08 -4.82
C THR A 64 -10.94 23.11 -5.62
N GLU A 65 -11.79 23.87 -4.94
CA GLU A 65 -12.48 25.03 -5.52
C GLU A 65 -11.64 26.33 -5.43
N PHE A 66 -10.53 26.29 -4.71
CA PHE A 66 -9.67 27.47 -4.53
C PHE A 66 -8.79 27.70 -5.75
N LYS A 67 -8.69 28.95 -6.20
CA LYS A 67 -7.70 29.36 -7.21
C LYS A 67 -6.27 29.08 -6.71
N ALA A 68 -5.34 28.85 -7.62
CA ALA A 68 -3.94 28.49 -7.30
C ALA A 68 -3.27 29.47 -6.31
N SER A 69 -3.51 30.79 -6.44
CA SER A 69 -2.96 31.79 -5.51
C SER A 69 -3.53 31.69 -4.09
N LYS A 70 -4.79 31.29 -3.93
CA LYS A 70 -5.42 31.06 -2.63
C LYS A 70 -4.94 29.72 -2.03
N LEU A 71 -4.82 28.70 -2.88
CA LEU A 71 -4.26 27.40 -2.51
C LEU A 71 -2.85 27.57 -1.93
N LEU A 72 -1.97 28.31 -2.62
CA LEU A 72 -0.62 28.59 -2.12
C LEU A 72 -0.64 29.21 -0.72
N LYS A 73 -1.51 30.19 -0.47
CA LYS A 73 -1.62 30.82 0.86
C LYS A 73 -1.99 29.81 1.94
N ILE A 74 -2.97 28.94 1.66
CA ILE A 74 -3.40 27.92 2.61
C ILE A 74 -2.25 26.92 2.87
N LEU A 75 -1.54 26.45 1.84
CA LEU A 75 -0.40 25.56 2.01
C LEU A 75 0.71 26.18 2.87
N LEU A 76 1.03 27.46 2.66
CA LEU A 76 1.98 28.19 3.47
C LEU A 76 1.53 28.36 4.94
N ASP A 77 0.24 28.50 5.17
CA ASP A 77 -0.32 28.58 6.52
C ASP A 77 -0.31 27.20 7.21
N ILE A 78 -0.57 26.11 6.49
CA ILE A 78 -0.39 24.73 6.98
C ILE A 78 1.07 24.49 7.37
N GLU A 79 2.04 24.88 6.55
CA GLU A 79 3.45 24.76 6.90
C GLU A 79 3.79 25.44 8.23
N LYS A 80 3.29 26.68 8.44
CA LYS A 80 3.48 27.41 9.70
C LYS A 80 2.79 26.71 10.87
N GLN A 81 1.56 26.24 10.69
CA GLN A 81 0.79 25.52 11.69
C GLN A 81 1.53 24.25 12.16
N LEU A 82 2.21 23.56 11.26
CA LEU A 82 3.01 22.37 11.54
C LEU A 82 4.42 22.68 12.08
N GLY A 83 4.73 23.97 12.32
CA GLY A 83 5.95 24.39 12.99
C GLY A 83 7.12 24.77 12.07
N ARG A 84 6.87 24.96 10.74
CA ARG A 84 7.91 25.47 9.84
C ARG A 84 8.26 26.92 10.17
N VAL A 85 9.50 27.16 10.54
CA VAL A 85 10.05 28.51 10.74
C VAL A 85 10.93 28.84 9.53
N ARG A 86 10.56 29.89 8.77
CA ARG A 86 11.38 30.39 7.64
C ARG A 86 12.51 31.23 8.19
N SER A 87 13.76 30.79 7.99
CA SER A 87 14.94 31.57 8.32
C SER A 87 15.25 32.59 7.22
N LYS A 88 15.92 33.68 7.60
CA LYS A 88 16.41 34.70 6.63
C LYS A 88 17.68 34.29 5.90
N LYS A 89 18.22 33.08 6.17
CA LYS A 89 19.44 32.58 5.49
C LYS A 89 19.06 32.12 4.07
N GLU A 90 19.79 32.55 3.07
CA GLU A 90 19.68 32.07 1.70
C GLU A 90 20.14 30.62 1.58
N GLY A 91 19.43 29.82 0.75
CA GLY A 91 19.76 28.41 0.45
C GLY A 91 18.76 27.40 1.02
N TYR A 92 18.99 26.13 0.64
CA TYR A 92 18.18 25.01 1.11
C TYR A 92 18.52 24.71 2.57
N GLN A 93 17.49 24.45 3.38
CA GLN A 93 17.59 24.15 4.81
C GLN A 93 16.71 22.98 5.19
N SER A 94 17.07 22.33 6.30
CA SER A 94 16.22 21.32 6.92
C SER A 94 14.87 21.93 7.34
N ARG A 95 13.80 21.16 7.12
CA ARG A 95 12.42 21.64 7.37
C ARG A 95 11.52 20.52 7.86
N ILE A 96 10.59 20.89 8.77
CA ILE A 96 9.59 19.97 9.28
C ILE A 96 8.68 19.50 8.15
N ILE A 97 8.24 20.44 7.32
CA ILE A 97 7.38 20.15 6.14
C ILE A 97 7.61 21.19 5.04
N ASP A 98 7.51 20.78 3.81
CA ASP A 98 7.55 21.58 2.59
C ASP A 98 6.38 21.18 1.70
N LEU A 99 5.60 22.13 1.21
CA LEU A 99 4.40 21.93 0.40
C LEU A 99 4.48 22.78 -0.85
N ASP A 100 4.78 22.16 -2.00
CA ASP A 100 4.92 22.85 -3.28
C ASP A 100 3.80 22.47 -4.26
N ILE A 101 3.18 23.46 -4.93
CA ILE A 101 2.26 23.22 -6.04
C ILE A 101 3.09 22.90 -7.27
N VAL A 102 3.02 21.65 -7.75
CA VAL A 102 3.76 21.17 -8.93
C VAL A 102 3.00 21.52 -10.21
N PHE A 103 1.72 21.15 -10.27
CA PHE A 103 0.78 21.52 -11.34
C PHE A 103 -0.55 21.96 -10.75
N TYR A 104 -1.27 22.75 -11.52
CA TYR A 104 -2.65 23.14 -11.24
C TYR A 104 -3.44 23.09 -12.53
N GLU A 105 -4.18 21.97 -12.76
CA GLU A 105 -4.67 21.59 -14.09
C GLU A 105 -3.54 21.67 -15.13
N ASP A 106 -3.82 22.27 -16.27
CA ASP A 106 -2.88 22.61 -17.34
C ASP A 106 -2.50 24.12 -17.35
N GLU A 107 -2.79 24.82 -16.25
CA GLU A 107 -2.57 26.26 -16.17
C GLU A 107 -1.08 26.61 -16.14
N ILE A 108 -0.74 27.70 -16.84
CA ILE A 108 0.57 28.34 -16.77
C ILE A 108 0.39 29.64 -16.00
N ILE A 109 1.08 29.76 -14.86
CA ILE A 109 1.06 30.95 -14.01
C ILE A 109 2.50 31.41 -13.82
N ASP A 110 2.79 32.66 -14.20
CA ASP A 110 4.09 33.28 -13.96
C ASP A 110 3.88 34.61 -13.22
N SER A 111 4.09 34.57 -11.90
CA SER A 111 4.00 35.76 -11.04
C SER A 111 5.14 35.76 -10.02
N LYS A 112 5.38 36.91 -9.38
CA LYS A 112 6.44 37.02 -8.34
C LYS A 112 6.26 36.06 -7.16
N SER A 113 5.04 35.64 -6.88
CA SER A 113 4.72 34.81 -5.71
C SER A 113 4.41 33.36 -6.05
N LEU A 114 4.09 33.03 -7.31
CA LEU A 114 3.67 31.70 -7.73
C LEU A 114 4.02 31.46 -9.19
N GLN A 115 4.75 30.41 -9.45
CA GLN A 115 5.04 29.87 -10.78
C GLN A 115 4.49 28.45 -10.90
N ILE A 116 3.66 28.22 -11.92
CA ILE A 116 3.07 26.90 -12.26
C ILE A 116 3.22 26.68 -13.77
N PRO A 117 3.75 25.54 -14.19
CA PRO A 117 4.36 24.46 -13.41
C PRO A 117 5.51 24.93 -12.54
N HIS A 118 5.76 24.21 -11.43
CA HIS A 118 6.89 24.54 -10.56
C HIS A 118 8.21 24.56 -11.36
N PRO A 119 8.98 25.65 -11.37
CA PRO A 119 10.07 25.87 -12.35
C PRO A 119 11.17 24.80 -12.30
N GLU A 120 11.43 24.22 -11.14
CA GLU A 120 12.53 23.25 -10.94
C GLU A 120 12.03 21.78 -10.88
N MET A 121 10.72 21.51 -11.08
CA MET A 121 10.18 20.15 -10.87
C MET A 121 10.81 19.11 -11.81
N HIS A 122 11.09 19.51 -13.05
CA HIS A 122 11.65 18.63 -14.10
C HIS A 122 13.11 18.25 -13.87
N LYS A 123 13.81 18.93 -12.96
CA LYS A 123 15.21 18.65 -12.57
C LYS A 123 15.32 17.87 -11.27
N ARG A 124 14.19 17.55 -10.62
CA ARG A 124 14.16 16.99 -9.25
C ARG A 124 13.52 15.61 -9.26
N LYS A 125 14.34 14.58 -9.20
CA LYS A 125 13.88 13.20 -9.19
C LYS A 125 13.00 12.88 -7.99
N PHE A 126 13.22 13.51 -6.83
CA PHE A 126 12.41 13.35 -5.64
C PHE A 126 10.97 13.93 -5.77
N VAL A 127 10.71 14.75 -6.78
CA VAL A 127 9.38 15.20 -7.20
C VAL A 127 8.84 14.31 -8.31
N LEU A 128 9.64 14.06 -9.35
CA LEU A 128 9.21 13.31 -10.54
C LEU A 128 8.87 11.85 -10.23
N GLN A 129 9.63 11.16 -9.40
CA GLN A 129 9.40 9.75 -9.09
C GLN A 129 8.09 9.51 -8.31
N PRO A 130 7.75 10.28 -7.24
CA PRO A 130 6.43 10.20 -6.63
C PRO A 130 5.31 10.60 -7.59
N LEU A 131 5.52 11.65 -8.38
CA LEU A 131 4.53 12.12 -9.35
C LEU A 131 4.24 11.07 -10.43
N TYR A 132 5.27 10.38 -10.93
CA TYR A 132 5.15 9.27 -11.87
C TYR A 132 4.21 8.17 -11.35
N ASN A 133 4.21 7.87 -10.04
CA ASN A 133 3.32 6.84 -9.46
C ASN A 133 1.82 7.17 -9.61
N ILE A 134 1.46 8.44 -9.73
CA ILE A 134 0.07 8.91 -9.67
C ILE A 134 -0.38 9.70 -10.90
N ALA A 135 0.56 10.15 -11.72
CA ALA A 135 0.29 11.01 -12.88
C ALA A 135 1.33 10.82 -14.01
N SER A 136 1.68 9.58 -14.35
CA SER A 136 2.72 9.25 -15.36
C SER A 136 2.49 9.90 -16.72
N GLN A 137 1.22 10.00 -17.16
CA GLN A 137 0.80 10.54 -18.45
C GLN A 137 0.50 12.05 -18.42
N MET A 138 0.64 12.71 -17.26
CA MET A 138 0.45 14.17 -17.16
C MET A 138 1.50 14.88 -17.99
N LYS A 139 1.05 15.75 -18.91
CA LYS A 139 1.94 16.56 -19.74
C LYS A 139 2.29 17.86 -19.04
N HIS A 140 3.58 18.18 -19.05
CA HIS A 140 4.08 19.48 -18.59
C HIS A 140 3.67 20.55 -19.62
N PRO A 141 2.83 21.55 -19.26
CA PRO A 141 2.21 22.44 -20.23
C PRO A 141 3.21 23.33 -20.99
N ILE A 142 4.42 23.60 -20.44
CA ILE A 142 5.47 24.37 -21.11
C ILE A 142 6.39 23.46 -21.91
N LEU A 143 6.89 22.34 -21.33
CA LEU A 143 7.85 21.46 -21.97
C LEU A 143 7.20 20.48 -22.97
N ASN A 144 5.87 20.33 -22.91
CA ASN A 144 5.06 19.42 -23.72
C ASN A 144 5.53 17.95 -23.67
N LYS A 145 6.13 17.54 -22.55
CA LYS A 145 6.60 16.18 -22.25
C LYS A 145 5.77 15.57 -21.12
N GLU A 146 5.51 14.27 -21.20
CA GLU A 146 4.87 13.52 -20.11
C GLU A 146 5.82 13.36 -18.91
N VAL A 147 5.25 13.20 -17.72
CA VAL A 147 6.03 12.97 -16.48
C VAL A 147 6.96 11.75 -16.63
N THR A 148 6.53 10.70 -17.35
CA THR A 148 7.35 9.54 -17.71
C THR A 148 8.64 9.97 -18.40
N VAL A 149 8.52 10.76 -19.46
CA VAL A 149 9.69 11.24 -20.25
C VAL A 149 10.57 12.18 -19.43
N LEU A 150 9.95 13.08 -18.64
CA LEU A 150 10.71 13.96 -17.76
C LEU A 150 11.53 13.22 -16.70
N LEU A 151 10.99 12.09 -16.19
CA LEU A 151 11.70 11.25 -15.24
C LEU A 151 12.88 10.51 -15.90
N GLU A 152 12.70 10.02 -17.13
CA GLU A 152 13.75 9.34 -17.91
C GLU A 152 14.89 10.29 -18.29
N GLU A 153 14.57 11.54 -18.62
CA GLU A 153 15.55 12.57 -19.00
C GLU A 153 16.15 13.33 -17.79
N CYS A 154 15.70 13.03 -16.57
CA CYS A 154 16.13 13.74 -15.37
C CYS A 154 17.60 13.47 -15.04
N GLU A 155 18.42 14.52 -15.01
CA GLU A 155 19.85 14.45 -14.69
C GLU A 155 20.16 14.18 -13.21
N ASP A 156 19.16 14.26 -12.32
CA ASP A 156 19.30 13.95 -10.91
C ASP A 156 19.54 12.45 -10.69
N THR A 157 20.78 12.08 -10.38
CA THR A 157 21.22 10.70 -10.16
C THR A 157 20.96 10.19 -8.75
N SER A 158 20.26 10.95 -7.91
CA SER A 158 19.95 10.55 -6.53
C SER A 158 19.28 9.17 -6.48
N VAL A 159 19.68 8.34 -5.51
CA VAL A 159 19.04 7.07 -5.25
C VAL A 159 17.82 7.31 -4.35
N LEU A 160 16.65 6.93 -4.83
CA LEU A 160 15.39 7.01 -4.11
C LEU A 160 15.01 5.63 -3.59
N GLU A 161 14.89 5.49 -2.28
CA GLU A 161 14.46 4.25 -1.62
C GLU A 161 12.95 4.33 -1.33
N PRO A 162 12.09 3.50 -2.00
CA PRO A 162 10.70 3.42 -1.61
C PRO A 162 10.58 2.78 -0.23
N ILE A 163 9.87 3.43 0.68
CA ILE A 163 9.60 2.87 2.01
C ILE A 163 8.29 2.10 2.03
N ASN A 164 8.23 1.00 2.80
CA ASN A 164 7.02 0.17 2.93
C ASN A 164 6.05 0.70 3.99
N ILE A 165 5.92 2.01 4.10
CA ILE A 165 4.98 2.70 4.98
C ILE A 165 4.05 3.54 4.10
N TRP A 166 2.76 3.54 4.43
CA TRP A 166 1.72 4.16 3.61
C TRP A 166 1.05 5.29 4.37
N LEU A 167 0.96 6.45 3.74
CA LEU A 167 0.19 7.57 4.26
C LEU A 167 -1.31 7.29 4.07
N LYS A 168 -2.09 7.60 5.10
CA LYS A 168 -3.54 7.45 5.08
C LYS A 168 -4.14 8.59 4.24
N ASN A 169 -5.02 8.24 3.29
CA ASN A 169 -5.82 9.22 2.59
C ASN A 169 -7.08 9.54 3.39
N THR A 170 -7.07 10.63 4.14
CA THR A 170 -8.13 11.06 5.04
C THR A 170 -9.43 11.41 4.31
N SER A 171 -9.34 11.77 3.03
CA SER A 171 -10.53 12.03 2.18
C SER A 171 -11.32 10.77 1.83
N LYS A 172 -10.72 9.59 1.97
CA LYS A 172 -11.38 8.32 1.70
C LYS A 172 -11.99 7.78 2.98
N GLN A 173 -13.25 8.09 3.20
CA GLN A 173 -14.03 7.47 4.27
C GLN A 173 -14.48 6.10 3.80
N TYR A 174 -13.79 5.06 4.29
CA TYR A 174 -14.25 3.68 4.15
C TYR A 174 -14.90 3.27 5.47
N ASP A 175 -16.19 2.98 5.42
CA ASP A 175 -16.92 2.45 6.56
C ASP A 175 -16.91 0.91 6.50
N PHE A 176 -16.12 0.31 7.36
CA PHE A 176 -16.09 -1.16 7.55
C PHE A 176 -16.88 -1.62 8.76
N SER A 177 -17.54 -0.71 9.52
CA SER A 177 -18.27 -1.03 10.74
C SER A 177 -19.45 -2.01 10.52
N LYS A 178 -19.93 -2.11 9.28
CA LYS A 178 -20.97 -3.07 8.87
C LYS A 178 -20.50 -4.53 8.76
N TYR A 179 -19.19 -4.77 8.80
CA TYR A 179 -18.59 -6.10 8.74
C TYR A 179 -17.96 -6.43 10.09
N ASN A 180 -18.20 -7.63 10.60
CA ASN A 180 -17.54 -8.11 11.81
C ASN A 180 -16.21 -8.79 11.47
N PHE A 181 -16.18 -9.51 10.34
CA PHE A 181 -15.01 -10.27 9.92
C PHE A 181 -14.78 -10.15 8.41
N ILE A 182 -13.55 -9.73 8.02
CA ILE A 182 -13.10 -9.59 6.64
C ILE A 182 -11.90 -10.51 6.42
N ALA A 183 -11.96 -11.38 5.40
CA ALA A 183 -10.84 -12.22 4.99
C ALA A 183 -10.19 -11.69 3.72
N ILE A 184 -8.86 -11.54 3.75
CA ILE A 184 -8.04 -11.16 2.59
C ILE A 184 -7.41 -12.41 2.03
N GLU A 185 -7.87 -12.82 0.86
CA GLU A 185 -7.47 -14.04 0.20
C GLU A 185 -6.65 -13.78 -1.07
N GLY A 186 -6.00 -14.80 -1.59
CA GLY A 186 -5.16 -14.73 -2.77
C GLY A 186 -4.02 -15.73 -2.74
N ASN A 187 -3.30 -15.80 -3.83
CA ASN A 187 -2.22 -16.75 -4.07
C ASN A 187 -0.98 -16.51 -3.18
N ILE A 188 -0.03 -17.43 -3.22
CA ILE A 188 1.30 -17.29 -2.62
C ILE A 188 1.99 -16.07 -3.28
N GLY A 189 2.49 -15.14 -2.49
CA GLY A 189 3.13 -13.92 -3.02
C GLY A 189 2.16 -12.79 -3.45
N ALA A 190 0.84 -12.95 -3.30
CA ALA A 190 -0.14 -11.92 -3.69
C ALA A 190 -0.09 -10.64 -2.84
N GLY A 191 0.58 -10.65 -1.68
CA GLY A 191 0.70 -9.49 -0.81
C GLY A 191 -0.35 -9.43 0.30
N LYS A 192 -1.08 -10.51 0.56
CA LYS A 192 -2.13 -10.61 1.58
C LYS A 192 -1.72 -10.01 2.93
N THR A 193 -0.70 -10.54 3.54
CA THR A 193 -0.21 -10.12 4.87
C THR A 193 0.10 -8.61 4.93
N SER A 194 0.72 -8.06 3.89
CA SER A 194 1.03 -6.62 3.83
C SER A 194 -0.24 -5.76 3.75
N PHE A 195 -1.22 -6.19 2.95
CA PHE A 195 -2.49 -5.50 2.81
C PHE A 195 -3.32 -5.60 4.09
N THR A 196 -3.40 -6.78 4.70
CA THR A 196 -4.13 -7.03 5.95
C THR A 196 -3.56 -6.20 7.10
N ASN A 197 -2.22 -6.16 7.25
CA ASN A 197 -1.57 -5.31 8.26
C ASN A 197 -1.93 -3.83 8.07
N LYS A 198 -1.87 -3.34 6.81
CA LYS A 198 -2.25 -1.97 6.52
C LYS A 198 -3.70 -1.69 6.85
N MET A 199 -4.61 -2.59 6.47
CA MET A 199 -6.03 -2.45 6.75
C MET A 199 -6.31 -2.44 8.26
N ALA A 200 -5.68 -3.34 9.02
CA ALA A 200 -5.81 -3.39 10.48
C ALA A 200 -5.34 -2.10 11.16
N HIS A 201 -4.22 -1.55 10.68
CA HIS A 201 -3.66 -0.31 11.21
C HIS A 201 -4.54 0.91 10.86
N ASP A 202 -4.96 1.04 9.59
CA ASP A 202 -5.64 2.24 9.09
C ASP A 202 -7.10 2.33 9.57
N PHE A 203 -7.73 1.19 9.90
CA PHE A 203 -9.15 1.08 10.22
C PHE A 203 -9.41 0.45 11.59
N ASN A 204 -8.46 0.47 12.49
CA ASN A 204 -8.59 -0.04 13.87
C ASN A 204 -9.14 -1.48 13.97
N ALA A 205 -8.76 -2.38 13.05
CA ALA A 205 -9.23 -3.76 13.08
C ALA A 205 -8.35 -4.67 13.95
N LYS A 206 -8.93 -5.73 14.51
CA LYS A 206 -8.18 -6.85 15.08
C LYS A 206 -7.53 -7.64 13.95
N LEU A 207 -6.20 -7.81 14.02
CA LEU A 207 -5.41 -8.50 13.02
C LEU A 207 -5.26 -9.98 13.34
N ILE A 208 -5.60 -10.84 12.38
CA ILE A 208 -5.34 -12.28 12.43
C ILE A 208 -4.44 -12.65 11.25
N LEU A 209 -3.26 -13.21 11.53
CA LEU A 209 -2.31 -13.66 10.51
C LEU A 209 -2.11 -15.17 10.57
N GLU A 210 -2.06 -15.81 9.39
CA GLU A 210 -1.87 -17.26 9.26
C GLU A 210 -0.52 -17.70 9.86
N ARG A 211 -0.56 -18.66 10.78
CA ARG A 211 0.62 -19.28 11.40
C ARG A 211 1.07 -20.46 10.56
N PHE A 212 1.84 -20.20 9.51
CA PHE A 212 2.35 -21.25 8.61
C PHE A 212 3.83 -21.58 8.83
N ALA A 213 4.60 -20.67 9.46
CA ALA A 213 6.05 -20.79 9.55
C ALA A 213 6.52 -21.97 10.41
N ASP A 214 5.72 -22.35 11.40
CA ASP A 214 6.04 -23.42 12.35
C ASP A 214 5.54 -24.80 11.91
N ASN A 215 4.93 -24.89 10.70
CA ASN A 215 4.44 -26.16 10.21
C ASN A 215 5.58 -27.09 9.78
N PRO A 216 5.81 -28.23 10.50
CA PRO A 216 6.96 -29.10 10.26
C PRO A 216 6.87 -29.88 8.93
N PHE A 217 5.69 -29.94 8.32
CA PHE A 217 5.46 -30.65 7.07
C PHE A 217 5.67 -29.78 5.84
N LEU A 218 5.63 -28.47 5.95
CA LEU A 218 5.75 -27.55 4.81
C LEU A 218 7.10 -27.71 4.07
N PRO A 219 8.26 -27.73 4.72
CA PRO A 219 9.54 -27.99 4.03
C PRO A 219 9.67 -29.41 3.45
N LYS A 220 9.01 -30.40 4.08
CA LYS A 220 8.99 -31.78 3.60
C LYS A 220 8.14 -31.91 2.34
N PHE A 221 7.00 -31.22 2.30
CA PHE A 221 6.12 -31.22 1.14
C PHE A 221 6.83 -30.68 -0.11
N TYR A 222 7.54 -29.55 -0.01
CA TYR A 222 8.28 -29.02 -1.17
C TYR A 222 9.37 -29.94 -1.70
N LYS A 223 9.90 -30.86 -0.86
CA LYS A 223 10.89 -31.87 -1.29
C LYS A 223 10.24 -33.13 -1.87
N GLU A 224 9.17 -33.61 -1.24
CA GLU A 224 8.46 -34.84 -1.58
C GLU A 224 6.94 -34.62 -1.59
N PRO A 225 6.39 -33.88 -2.58
CA PRO A 225 4.98 -33.50 -2.57
C PRO A 225 4.02 -34.66 -2.46
N LYS A 226 4.24 -35.76 -3.25
CA LYS A 226 3.37 -36.93 -3.25
C LYS A 226 3.29 -37.64 -1.89
N ARG A 227 4.34 -37.56 -1.08
CA ARG A 227 4.37 -38.22 0.23
C ARG A 227 3.73 -37.41 1.35
N TYR A 228 3.90 -36.11 1.31
CA TYR A 228 3.53 -35.23 2.41
C TYR A 228 2.31 -34.35 2.15
N ALA A 229 1.69 -34.41 0.95
CA ALA A 229 0.56 -33.55 0.60
C ALA A 229 -0.60 -33.72 1.58
N PHE A 230 -1.10 -34.94 1.79
CA PHE A 230 -2.22 -35.19 2.70
C PHE A 230 -1.93 -34.76 4.14
N THR A 231 -0.74 -35.09 4.64
CA THR A 231 -0.31 -34.72 5.99
C THR A 231 -0.22 -33.21 6.16
N LEU A 232 0.33 -32.51 5.15
CA LEU A 232 0.44 -31.06 5.16
C LEU A 232 -0.95 -30.40 5.17
N GLU A 233 -1.83 -30.81 4.26
CA GLU A 233 -3.18 -30.21 4.16
C GLU A 233 -4.00 -30.45 5.43
N MET A 234 -3.92 -31.65 6.01
CA MET A 234 -4.59 -31.95 7.30
C MET A 234 -4.01 -31.11 8.45
N SER A 235 -2.69 -30.94 8.50
CA SER A 235 -2.05 -30.09 9.50
C SER A 235 -2.52 -28.65 9.38
N PHE A 236 -2.53 -28.09 8.15
CA PHE A 236 -3.04 -26.75 7.91
C PHE A 236 -4.52 -26.58 8.26
N LEU A 237 -5.35 -27.58 7.97
CA LEU A 237 -6.76 -27.52 8.34
C LEU A 237 -6.94 -27.45 9.85
N ALA A 238 -6.21 -28.30 10.59
CA ALA A 238 -6.27 -28.32 12.05
C ALA A 238 -5.76 -27.00 12.67
N ASP A 239 -4.60 -26.50 12.20
CA ASP A 239 -3.99 -25.27 12.70
C ASP A 239 -4.89 -24.05 12.43
N ARG A 240 -5.45 -23.91 11.21
CA ARG A 240 -6.36 -22.83 10.84
C ARG A 240 -7.65 -22.86 11.63
N TYR A 241 -8.23 -24.07 11.83
CA TYR A 241 -9.42 -24.25 12.65
C TYR A 241 -9.18 -23.78 14.07
N GLN A 242 -8.13 -24.30 14.71
CA GLN A 242 -7.79 -23.95 16.08
C GLN A 242 -7.54 -22.46 16.22
N GLN A 243 -6.74 -21.91 15.33
CA GLN A 243 -6.39 -20.48 15.40
C GLN A 243 -7.60 -19.57 15.23
N ILE A 244 -8.46 -19.81 14.22
CA ILE A 244 -9.65 -18.99 14.01
C ILE A 244 -10.61 -19.13 15.19
N SER A 245 -10.81 -20.35 15.72
CA SER A 245 -11.66 -20.57 16.89
C SER A 245 -11.17 -19.83 18.12
N ASP A 246 -9.87 -19.84 18.38
CA ASP A 246 -9.24 -19.13 19.50
C ASP A 246 -9.33 -17.62 19.33
N ASP A 247 -8.95 -17.12 18.17
CA ASP A 247 -8.84 -15.68 17.89
C ASP A 247 -10.23 -15.00 17.79
N LEU A 248 -11.24 -15.69 17.26
CA LEU A 248 -12.61 -15.16 17.17
C LEU A 248 -13.35 -15.23 18.51
N SER A 249 -13.00 -16.18 19.39
CA SER A 249 -13.57 -16.25 20.74
C SER A 249 -13.10 -15.11 21.66
N GLN A 250 -11.94 -14.51 21.35
CA GLN A 250 -11.36 -13.39 22.07
C GLN A 250 -11.81 -12.07 21.44
N LEU A 251 -13.00 -11.60 21.79
CA LEU A 251 -13.48 -10.26 21.37
C LEU A 251 -12.57 -9.19 21.96
N ASP A 252 -11.97 -8.38 21.07
CA ASP A 252 -11.27 -7.17 21.47
C ASP A 252 -12.26 -6.00 21.42
N LEU A 253 -12.74 -5.58 22.61
CA LEU A 253 -13.71 -4.50 22.77
C LEU A 253 -13.26 -3.14 22.24
N PHE A 254 -11.98 -3.01 21.92
CA PHE A 254 -11.38 -1.76 21.41
C PHE A 254 -11.17 -1.80 19.88
N LYS A 255 -11.63 -2.85 19.20
CA LYS A 255 -11.50 -3.00 17.75
C LYS A 255 -12.87 -2.98 17.08
N ASP A 256 -12.93 -2.33 15.92
CA ASP A 256 -14.19 -2.10 15.22
C ASP A 256 -14.64 -3.35 14.43
N PHE A 257 -13.67 -4.14 13.93
CA PHE A 257 -13.91 -5.40 13.20
C PHE A 257 -12.65 -6.27 13.21
N ILE A 258 -12.75 -7.46 12.62
CA ILE A 258 -11.63 -8.41 12.47
C ILE A 258 -11.20 -8.45 11.00
N VAL A 259 -9.88 -8.44 10.74
CA VAL A 259 -9.32 -8.68 9.40
C VAL A 259 -8.26 -9.78 9.47
N SER A 260 -8.37 -10.78 8.57
CA SER A 260 -7.46 -11.92 8.48
C SER A 260 -6.78 -11.99 7.11
N ASP A 261 -5.53 -12.48 7.04
CA ASP A 261 -4.86 -12.76 5.75
C ASP A 261 -5.11 -14.19 5.25
N TYR A 262 -6.09 -14.88 5.83
CA TYR A 262 -6.59 -16.18 5.39
C TYR A 262 -8.01 -16.44 5.92
N ASP A 263 -8.70 -17.39 5.27
CA ASP A 263 -9.86 -18.12 5.81
C ASP A 263 -9.62 -19.63 5.70
N VAL A 264 -10.34 -20.40 6.50
CA VAL A 264 -10.22 -21.87 6.49
C VAL A 264 -10.61 -22.48 5.14
N PHE A 265 -11.49 -21.83 4.38
CA PHE A 265 -11.92 -22.28 3.05
C PHE A 265 -10.79 -22.42 2.06
N LYS A 266 -9.71 -21.65 2.20
CA LYS A 266 -8.45 -21.79 1.46
C LYS A 266 -7.92 -23.24 1.48
N SER A 267 -8.09 -23.96 2.60
CA SER A 267 -7.69 -25.36 2.74
C SER A 267 -8.34 -26.28 1.70
N LEU A 268 -9.60 -26.00 1.33
CA LEU A 268 -10.28 -26.78 0.30
C LEU A 268 -9.71 -26.53 -1.10
N ILE A 269 -9.33 -25.29 -1.40
CA ILE A 269 -8.73 -24.92 -2.69
C ILE A 269 -7.36 -25.60 -2.86
N PHE A 270 -6.50 -25.48 -1.87
CA PHE A 270 -5.16 -26.04 -1.92
C PHE A 270 -5.20 -27.58 -1.95
N SER A 271 -6.02 -28.21 -1.12
CA SER A 271 -6.16 -29.68 -1.11
C SER A 271 -6.69 -30.25 -2.43
N LYS A 272 -7.60 -29.52 -3.14
CA LYS A 272 -8.07 -29.92 -4.47
C LYS A 272 -6.94 -30.01 -5.50
N ILE A 273 -5.90 -29.17 -5.35
CA ILE A 273 -4.75 -29.08 -6.28
C ILE A 273 -3.66 -30.09 -5.91
N THR A 274 -3.44 -30.31 -4.61
CA THR A 274 -2.30 -31.05 -4.10
C THR A 274 -2.58 -32.53 -3.90
N LEU A 275 -3.85 -32.91 -3.64
CA LEU A 275 -4.22 -34.29 -3.30
C LEU A 275 -4.72 -35.08 -4.49
N PRO A 276 -4.42 -36.40 -4.56
CA PRO A 276 -5.13 -37.33 -5.42
C PRO A 276 -6.63 -37.35 -5.13
N GLU A 277 -7.43 -37.72 -6.12
CA GLU A 277 -8.89 -37.63 -6.04
C GLU A 277 -9.49 -38.37 -4.83
N ASP A 278 -8.99 -39.53 -4.49
CA ASP A 278 -9.47 -40.33 -3.35
C ASP A 278 -9.17 -39.64 -2.02
N GLU A 279 -7.97 -39.13 -1.85
CA GLU A 279 -7.55 -38.38 -0.67
C GLU A 279 -8.32 -37.06 -0.56
N PHE A 280 -8.53 -36.36 -1.68
CA PHE A 280 -9.32 -35.14 -1.71
C PHE A 280 -10.80 -35.38 -1.32
N LYS A 281 -11.40 -36.49 -1.78
CA LYS A 281 -12.78 -36.85 -1.35
C LYS A 281 -12.88 -37.06 0.16
N LEU A 282 -11.89 -37.73 0.76
CA LEU A 282 -11.83 -37.92 2.23
C LEU A 282 -11.63 -36.58 2.94
N TYR A 283 -10.62 -35.81 2.48
CA TYR A 283 -10.32 -34.48 3.02
C TYR A 283 -11.55 -33.56 3.01
N ARG A 284 -12.26 -33.50 1.89
CA ARG A 284 -13.45 -32.67 1.71
C ARG A 284 -14.57 -33.04 2.70
N LYS A 285 -14.76 -34.32 3.01
CA LYS A 285 -15.73 -34.75 4.02
C LYS A 285 -15.37 -34.22 5.40
N LEU A 286 -14.10 -34.34 5.78
CA LEU A 286 -13.62 -33.83 7.08
C LEU A 286 -13.68 -32.30 7.13
N PHE A 287 -13.28 -31.65 6.06
CA PHE A 287 -13.36 -30.19 5.93
C PHE A 287 -14.77 -29.65 6.22
N TYR A 288 -15.81 -30.19 5.59
CA TYR A 288 -17.17 -29.71 5.80
C TYR A 288 -17.71 -30.00 7.20
N GLN A 289 -17.24 -31.02 7.88
CA GLN A 289 -17.60 -31.28 9.28
C GLN A 289 -17.01 -30.20 10.19
N VAL A 290 -15.74 -29.88 10.00
CA VAL A 290 -15.02 -28.83 10.76
C VAL A 290 -15.56 -27.43 10.43
N TYR A 291 -15.79 -27.15 9.15
CA TYR A 291 -16.17 -25.84 8.66
C TYR A 291 -17.56 -25.37 9.09
N LYS A 292 -18.45 -26.30 9.53
CA LYS A 292 -19.80 -25.94 10.01
C LYS A 292 -19.78 -25.01 11.20
N ASP A 293 -18.85 -25.23 12.11
CA ASP A 293 -18.79 -24.57 13.41
C ASP A 293 -17.87 -23.33 13.41
N ILE A 294 -17.25 -23.02 12.26
CA ILE A 294 -16.39 -21.86 12.11
C ILE A 294 -17.22 -20.62 11.72
N ALA A 295 -16.96 -19.49 12.36
CA ALA A 295 -17.47 -18.19 11.92
C ALA A 295 -16.91 -17.83 10.55
N LYS A 296 -17.77 -17.40 9.64
CA LYS A 296 -17.43 -17.09 8.25
C LYS A 296 -17.22 -15.60 8.08
N PRO A 297 -16.28 -15.19 7.23
CA PRO A 297 -16.15 -13.78 6.87
C PRO A 297 -17.43 -13.21 6.27
N ASP A 298 -17.76 -11.98 6.66
CA ASP A 298 -18.85 -11.20 6.04
C ASP A 298 -18.43 -10.69 4.65
N LEU A 299 -17.11 -10.53 4.44
CA LEU A 299 -16.53 -10.08 3.19
C LEU A 299 -15.22 -10.82 2.87
N TYR A 300 -15.16 -11.37 1.66
CA TYR A 300 -13.93 -11.89 1.07
C TYR A 300 -13.34 -10.89 0.09
N VAL A 301 -12.07 -10.57 0.26
CA VAL A 301 -11.31 -9.72 -0.67
C VAL A 301 -10.22 -10.56 -1.33
N TYR A 302 -10.39 -10.89 -2.60
CA TYR A 302 -9.41 -11.64 -3.36
C TYR A 302 -8.37 -10.74 -4.02
N LEU A 303 -7.10 -10.89 -3.64
CA LEU A 303 -5.97 -10.18 -4.23
C LEU A 303 -5.43 -10.97 -5.42
N TYR A 304 -5.90 -10.66 -6.61
CA TYR A 304 -5.39 -11.25 -7.84
C TYR A 304 -4.05 -10.65 -8.23
N GLN A 305 -3.10 -11.53 -8.58
CA GLN A 305 -1.84 -11.17 -9.24
C GLN A 305 -1.55 -12.20 -10.33
N ASN A 306 -0.98 -11.76 -11.46
CA ASN A 306 -0.48 -12.68 -12.46
C ASN A 306 0.75 -13.46 -11.96
N THR A 307 1.03 -14.60 -12.57
CA THR A 307 2.09 -15.53 -12.14
C THR A 307 3.47 -14.90 -12.14
N GLU A 308 3.78 -14.04 -13.10
CA GLU A 308 5.05 -13.31 -13.18
C GLU A 308 5.25 -12.42 -11.95
N ARG A 309 4.20 -11.70 -11.54
CA ARG A 309 4.24 -10.84 -10.36
C ARG A 309 4.31 -11.63 -9.06
N LEU A 310 3.61 -12.77 -8.99
CA LEU A 310 3.70 -13.70 -7.86
C LEU A 310 5.14 -14.19 -7.68
N GLN A 311 5.79 -14.68 -8.75
CA GLN A 311 7.18 -15.13 -8.73
C GLN A 311 8.14 -14.02 -8.30
N ALA A 312 7.98 -12.81 -8.83
CA ALA A 312 8.81 -11.67 -8.43
C ALA A 312 8.68 -11.37 -6.93
N ASN A 313 7.45 -11.42 -6.39
CA ASN A 313 7.18 -11.20 -4.97
C ASN A 313 7.74 -12.33 -4.09
N ILE A 314 7.60 -13.60 -4.50
CA ILE A 314 8.16 -14.79 -3.82
C ILE A 314 9.68 -14.68 -3.75
N LYS A 315 10.33 -14.37 -4.88
CA LYS A 315 11.78 -14.17 -4.95
C LYS A 315 12.24 -13.02 -4.05
N LYS A 316 11.52 -11.90 -4.05
CA LYS A 316 11.82 -10.74 -3.19
C LYS A 316 11.69 -11.07 -1.70
N ARG A 317 10.70 -11.91 -1.32
CA ARG A 317 10.48 -12.37 0.05
C ARG A 317 11.60 -13.30 0.56
N GLY A 318 12.21 -14.09 -0.33
CA GLY A 318 13.45 -14.83 -0.09
C GLY A 318 13.35 -16.05 0.84
N ARG A 319 12.16 -16.65 1.02
CA ARG A 319 12.00 -17.89 1.81
C ARG A 319 12.63 -19.08 1.08
N SER A 320 13.53 -19.81 1.77
CA SER A 320 14.33 -20.86 1.14
C SER A 320 13.50 -22.00 0.54
N TYR A 321 12.39 -22.37 1.17
CA TYR A 321 11.51 -23.46 0.73
C TYR A 321 10.51 -23.07 -0.37
N GLU A 322 10.42 -21.77 -0.71
CA GLU A 322 9.54 -21.27 -1.77
C GLU A 322 10.26 -21.03 -3.10
N LYS A 323 11.59 -21.19 -3.14
CA LYS A 323 12.41 -20.84 -4.31
C LYS A 323 12.05 -21.63 -5.57
N ASP A 324 11.58 -22.87 -5.37
CA ASP A 324 11.33 -23.83 -6.45
C ASP A 324 9.83 -23.99 -6.76
N ILE A 325 8.99 -23.02 -6.35
CA ILE A 325 7.56 -23.04 -6.69
C ILE A 325 7.39 -22.83 -8.18
N GLU A 326 6.79 -23.83 -8.86
CA GLU A 326 6.54 -23.79 -10.30
C GLU A 326 5.38 -22.87 -10.67
N ASN A 327 5.44 -22.27 -11.87
CA ASN A 327 4.39 -21.41 -12.40
C ASN A 327 3.05 -22.12 -12.51
N ASP A 328 3.06 -23.37 -13.00
CA ASP A 328 1.86 -24.21 -13.15
C ASP A 328 1.11 -24.39 -11.80
N TYR A 329 1.84 -24.53 -10.70
CA TYR A 329 1.23 -24.59 -9.37
C TYR A 329 0.52 -23.27 -8.98
N LEU A 330 1.15 -22.13 -9.23
CA LEU A 330 0.55 -20.82 -8.99
C LEU A 330 -0.68 -20.58 -9.87
N ASP A 331 -0.62 -20.99 -11.15
CA ASP A 331 -1.74 -20.86 -12.07
C ASP A 331 -2.94 -21.71 -11.65
N LYS A 332 -2.70 -22.94 -11.17
CA LYS A 332 -3.74 -23.80 -10.62
C LYS A 332 -4.38 -23.19 -9.37
N ILE A 333 -3.58 -22.56 -8.48
CA ILE A 333 -4.14 -21.88 -7.30
C ILE A 333 -5.01 -20.70 -7.74
N ASN A 334 -4.54 -19.86 -8.67
CA ASN A 334 -5.34 -18.74 -9.19
C ASN A 334 -6.67 -19.24 -9.77
N SER A 335 -6.63 -20.31 -10.56
CA SER A 335 -7.85 -20.93 -11.12
C SER A 335 -8.78 -21.45 -10.04
N GLY A 336 -8.24 -22.11 -9.01
CA GLY A 336 -9.01 -22.63 -7.89
C GLY A 336 -9.70 -21.58 -7.03
N TYR A 337 -9.21 -20.34 -6.99
CA TYR A 337 -9.89 -19.22 -6.35
C TYR A 337 -11.00 -18.62 -7.21
N LEU A 338 -10.97 -18.80 -8.54
CA LEU A 338 -11.94 -18.22 -9.48
C LEU A 338 -13.11 -19.17 -9.79
N GLU A 339 -12.98 -20.47 -9.50
CA GLU A 339 -14.03 -21.47 -9.57
C GLU A 339 -15.01 -21.41 -8.38
#